data_10b4d831589bebe7b91117799f7f0e5c
#
_entry.id   10b4d831589bebe7b91117799f7f0e5c
#
_cell.length_a   1.000
_cell.length_b   1.000
_cell.length_c   1.000
_cell.angle_alpha   90.00
_cell.angle_beta   90.00
_cell.angle_gamma   90.00
#
_symmetry.space_group_name_H-M   'P 1'
#
loop_
_entity.id
_entity.type
_entity.pdbx_description
1 polymer ?
#
loop_
_entity_poly.entity_id
_entity_poly.type
_entity_poly.pdbx_seq_one_letter_code
_entity_poly.pdbx_strand_id
1 'polypeptide(L)'
;MTSRHLRLLVRVRVYVALTKPRIIELLLVTTLPTMILAAGRLPGLWLALATLIGGTLAAGSAEVFNSYIERDIDAVMHRTAHRPLAQAHVVPGHALIFGFVLGFAAVAWLMILVNLLAALLSLAAILFYVFVYTIWLKPRTSSNIVWGGAAGCFPVLIGWAAVTDSLSWPPVVLFL
;
A
#
# COMPACT_ATOMS: atom_id res chain seq x y z
N MET A 1 -31.13 -12.89 -9.63
CA MET A 1 -30.19 -11.83 -9.18
C MET A 1 -30.41 -10.62 -10.05
N THR A 2 -30.88 -9.51 -9.49
CA THR A 2 -31.25 -8.32 -10.23
C THR A 2 -30.02 -7.67 -10.89
N SER A 3 -30.16 -7.13 -12.08
CA SER A 3 -29.11 -6.45 -12.87
C SER A 3 -28.31 -5.38 -12.10
N ARG A 4 -28.90 -4.85 -11.02
CA ARG A 4 -28.31 -3.85 -10.13
C ARG A 4 -27.18 -4.43 -9.26
N HIS A 5 -27.37 -5.64 -8.72
CA HIS A 5 -26.34 -6.33 -7.92
C HIS A 5 -25.12 -6.71 -8.78
N LEU A 6 -25.34 -7.15 -10.00
CA LEU A 6 -24.26 -7.48 -10.92
C LEU A 6 -23.38 -6.27 -11.26
N ARG A 7 -24.01 -5.11 -11.50
CA ARG A 7 -23.28 -3.85 -11.74
C ARG A 7 -22.48 -3.38 -10.53
N LEU A 8 -23.02 -3.57 -9.32
CA LEU A 8 -22.31 -3.22 -8.08
C LEU A 8 -21.08 -4.10 -7.88
N LEU A 9 -21.22 -5.41 -8.05
CA LEU A 9 -20.11 -6.37 -7.91
C LEU A 9 -18.99 -6.09 -8.93
N VAL A 10 -19.35 -5.77 -10.17
CA VAL A 10 -18.37 -5.39 -11.20
C VAL A 10 -17.62 -4.11 -10.80
N ARG A 11 -18.31 -3.09 -10.29
CA ARG A 11 -17.67 -1.86 -9.81
C ARG A 11 -16.71 -2.12 -8.65
N VAL A 12 -17.15 -2.85 -7.64
CA VAL A 12 -16.28 -3.21 -6.49
C VAL A 12 -15.04 -3.94 -6.97
N ARG A 13 -15.19 -4.93 -7.85
CA ARG A 13 -14.06 -5.70 -8.41
C ARG A 13 -13.07 -4.81 -9.16
N VAL A 14 -13.55 -3.81 -9.87
CA VAL A 14 -12.70 -2.85 -10.60
C VAL A 14 -11.89 -1.99 -9.63
N TYR A 15 -12.51 -1.46 -8.56
CA TYR A 15 -11.79 -0.68 -7.54
C TYR A 15 -10.81 -1.53 -6.75
N VAL A 16 -11.15 -2.76 -6.41
CA VAL A 16 -10.21 -3.72 -5.79
C VAL A 16 -9.03 -4.01 -6.72
N ALA A 17 -9.26 -4.13 -8.02
CA ALA A 17 -8.17 -4.34 -8.98
C ALA A 17 -7.17 -3.17 -9.05
N LEU A 18 -7.61 -1.92 -8.75
CA LEU A 18 -6.71 -0.76 -8.67
C LEU A 18 -5.70 -0.87 -7.51
N THR A 19 -6.06 -1.51 -6.41
CA THR A 19 -5.18 -1.67 -5.24
C THR A 19 -4.14 -2.76 -5.42
N LYS A 20 -4.20 -3.56 -6.51
CA LYS A 20 -3.28 -4.67 -6.80
C LYS A 20 -3.09 -5.65 -5.63
N PRO A 21 -4.11 -6.39 -5.20
CA PRO A 21 -4.11 -7.21 -3.97
C PRO A 21 -2.91 -8.15 -3.85
N ARG A 22 -2.44 -8.72 -4.96
CA ARG A 22 -1.28 -9.64 -4.97
C ARG A 22 0.01 -8.99 -4.45
N ILE A 23 0.19 -7.69 -4.66
CA ILE A 23 1.34 -6.95 -4.12
C ILE A 23 1.15 -6.72 -2.63
N ILE A 24 -0.07 -6.39 -2.21
CA ILE A 24 -0.41 -6.20 -0.80
C ILE A 24 -0.14 -7.48 0.01
N GLU A 25 -0.50 -8.65 -0.50
CA GLU A 25 -0.24 -9.94 0.14
C GLU A 25 1.26 -10.11 0.47
N LEU A 26 2.15 -9.81 -0.49
CA LEU A 26 3.59 -9.88 -0.29
C LEU A 26 4.08 -8.92 0.81
N LEU A 27 3.53 -7.72 0.88
CA LEU A 27 3.88 -6.75 1.92
C LEU A 27 3.41 -7.22 3.32
N LEU A 28 2.23 -7.83 3.40
CA LEU A 28 1.70 -8.34 4.67
C LEU A 28 2.48 -9.54 5.20
N VAL A 29 3.02 -10.39 4.30
CA VAL A 29 3.86 -11.53 4.67
C VAL A 29 5.14 -11.09 5.39
N THR A 30 5.68 -9.91 5.11
CA THR A 30 6.86 -9.37 5.82
C THR A 30 6.50 -8.68 7.13
N THR A 31 5.31 -8.09 7.23
CA THR A 31 4.85 -7.38 8.43
C THR A 31 4.70 -8.30 9.63
N LEU A 32 4.00 -9.43 9.47
CA LEU A 32 3.67 -10.31 10.59
C LEU A 32 4.91 -10.96 11.24
N PRO A 33 5.88 -11.54 10.50
CA PRO A 33 7.13 -12.02 11.07
C PRO A 33 7.91 -10.94 11.83
N THR A 34 7.92 -9.71 11.32
CA THR A 34 8.57 -8.59 12.00
C THR A 34 7.88 -8.25 13.31
N MET A 35 6.55 -8.27 13.34
CA MET A 35 5.80 -8.09 14.60
C MET A 35 6.11 -9.19 15.62
N ILE A 36 6.25 -10.44 15.17
CA ILE A 36 6.64 -11.58 16.04
C ILE A 36 8.05 -11.35 16.60
N LEU A 37 8.98 -10.96 15.73
CA LEU A 37 10.37 -10.67 16.14
C LEU A 37 10.42 -9.52 17.15
N ALA A 38 9.68 -8.44 16.92
CA ALA A 38 9.61 -7.28 17.80
C ALA A 38 9.00 -7.62 19.18
N ALA A 39 8.00 -8.48 19.20
CA ALA A 39 7.33 -8.91 20.42
C ALA A 39 8.09 -10.00 21.21
N GLY A 40 9.00 -10.74 20.55
CA GLY A 40 9.62 -11.95 21.09
C GLY A 40 8.61 -13.12 21.32
N ARG A 41 7.38 -12.95 20.84
CA ARG A 41 6.25 -13.90 20.92
C ARG A 41 5.20 -13.57 19.86
N LEU A 42 4.14 -14.38 19.77
CA LEU A 42 3.00 -14.00 18.92
C LEU A 42 2.38 -12.68 19.45
N PRO A 43 2.23 -11.66 18.61
CA PRO A 43 1.57 -10.41 18.99
C PRO A 43 0.09 -10.67 19.28
N GLY A 44 -0.54 -9.80 20.06
CA GLY A 44 -1.98 -9.89 20.29
C GLY A 44 -2.74 -9.87 18.96
N LEU A 45 -3.72 -10.77 18.80
CA LEU A 45 -4.48 -10.93 17.56
C LEU A 45 -5.07 -9.61 17.05
N TRP A 46 -5.60 -8.80 17.98
CA TRP A 46 -6.16 -7.48 17.64
C TRP A 46 -5.10 -6.55 17.05
N LEU A 47 -3.93 -6.45 17.68
CA LEU A 47 -2.84 -5.60 17.21
C LEU A 47 -2.35 -6.04 15.82
N ALA A 48 -2.18 -7.36 15.63
CA ALA A 48 -1.80 -7.92 14.34
C ALA A 48 -2.82 -7.58 13.25
N LEU A 49 -4.11 -7.82 13.49
CA LEU A 49 -5.17 -7.51 12.53
C LEU A 49 -5.27 -6.02 12.25
N ALA A 50 -5.21 -5.16 13.28
CA ALA A 50 -5.25 -3.71 13.11
C ALA A 50 -4.08 -3.21 12.24
N THR A 51 -2.87 -3.71 12.49
CA THR A 51 -1.67 -3.36 11.70
C THR A 51 -1.78 -3.84 10.26
N LEU A 52 -2.21 -5.08 10.04
CA LEU A 52 -2.35 -5.64 8.70
C LEU A 52 -3.44 -4.92 7.89
N ILE A 53 -4.57 -4.58 8.50
CA ILE A 53 -5.64 -3.82 7.83
C ILE A 53 -5.14 -2.43 7.46
N GLY A 54 -4.51 -1.71 8.40
CA GLY A 54 -3.94 -0.38 8.13
C GLY A 54 -2.88 -0.41 7.03
N GLY A 55 -1.98 -1.40 7.06
CA GLY A 55 -0.98 -1.64 6.02
C GLY A 55 -1.61 -1.94 4.65
N THR A 56 -2.70 -2.73 4.63
CA THR A 56 -3.48 -3.02 3.41
C THR A 56 -4.06 -1.74 2.80
N LEU A 57 -4.65 -0.88 3.62
CA LEU A 57 -5.23 0.39 3.16
C LEU A 57 -4.13 1.33 2.63
N ALA A 58 -2.99 1.41 3.32
CA ALA A 58 -1.86 2.24 2.91
C ALA A 58 -1.25 1.78 1.58
N ALA A 59 -0.96 0.49 1.45
CA ALA A 59 -0.44 -0.09 0.22
C ALA A 59 -1.44 0.07 -0.93
N GLY A 60 -2.73 -0.17 -0.67
CA GLY A 60 -3.81 0.07 -1.63
C GLY A 60 -3.86 1.50 -2.12
N SER A 61 -3.74 2.48 -1.21
CA SER A 61 -3.65 3.91 -1.56
C SER A 61 -2.48 4.19 -2.49
N ALA A 62 -1.28 3.74 -2.13
CA ALA A 62 -0.06 3.94 -2.91
C ALA A 62 -0.18 3.36 -4.33
N GLU A 63 -0.77 2.15 -4.45
CA GLU A 63 -0.99 1.49 -5.75
C GLU A 63 -2.06 2.17 -6.59
N VAL A 64 -3.10 2.74 -5.99
CA VAL A 64 -4.10 3.54 -6.71
C VAL A 64 -3.47 4.80 -7.27
N PHE A 65 -2.65 5.53 -6.51
CA PHE A 65 -1.91 6.69 -7.00
C PHE A 65 -0.93 6.32 -8.10
N ASN A 66 -0.19 5.23 -7.95
CA ASN A 66 0.69 4.73 -9.00
C ASN A 66 -0.09 4.44 -10.30
N SER A 67 -1.22 3.74 -10.20
CA SER A 67 -2.07 3.44 -11.36
C SER A 67 -2.65 4.71 -12.01
N TYR A 68 -2.94 5.74 -11.20
CA TYR A 68 -3.42 7.03 -11.71
C TYR A 68 -2.32 7.79 -12.48
N ILE A 69 -1.11 7.84 -11.93
CA ILE A 69 0.03 8.55 -12.52
C ILE A 69 0.46 7.87 -13.82
N GLU A 70 0.48 6.55 -13.85
CA GLU A 70 0.98 5.75 -14.97
C GLU A 70 -0.08 5.43 -16.04
N ARG A 71 -1.33 5.84 -15.88
CA ARG A 71 -2.44 5.42 -16.74
C ARG A 71 -2.18 5.59 -18.24
N ASP A 72 -1.50 6.66 -18.64
CA ASP A 72 -1.24 6.96 -20.05
C ASP A 72 -0.14 6.05 -20.62
N ILE A 73 0.88 5.76 -19.81
CA ILE A 73 1.95 4.80 -20.16
C ILE A 73 1.40 3.36 -20.14
N ASP A 74 0.59 3.03 -19.14
CA ASP A 74 -0.05 1.72 -19.03
C ASP A 74 -0.91 1.38 -20.24
N ALA A 75 -1.57 2.37 -20.84
CA ALA A 75 -2.42 2.17 -22.01
C ALA A 75 -1.64 1.73 -23.28
N VAL A 76 -0.39 2.14 -23.41
CA VAL A 76 0.47 1.77 -24.56
C VAL A 76 1.35 0.55 -24.29
N MET A 77 1.51 0.14 -23.02
CA MET A 77 2.32 -1.03 -22.66
C MET A 77 1.49 -2.31 -22.73
N HIS A 78 1.89 -3.28 -23.55
CA HIS A 78 1.19 -4.56 -23.72
C HIS A 78 0.89 -5.29 -22.40
N ARG A 79 1.84 -5.25 -21.43
CA ARG A 79 1.71 -5.91 -20.12
C ARG A 79 0.66 -5.27 -19.21
N THR A 80 0.40 -3.98 -19.36
CA THR A 80 -0.41 -3.18 -18.43
C THR A 80 -1.66 -2.54 -19.05
N ALA A 81 -1.84 -2.68 -20.38
CA ALA A 81 -3.00 -2.17 -21.12
C ALA A 81 -4.35 -2.71 -20.60
N HIS A 82 -4.35 -3.84 -19.90
CA HIS A 82 -5.55 -4.43 -19.30
C HIS A 82 -5.96 -3.81 -17.94
N ARG A 83 -5.16 -2.87 -17.39
CA ARG A 83 -5.46 -2.22 -16.11
C ARG A 83 -6.73 -1.37 -16.21
N PRO A 84 -7.54 -1.28 -15.12
CA PRO A 84 -8.84 -0.60 -15.17
C PRO A 84 -8.79 0.87 -15.60
N LEU A 85 -7.76 1.63 -15.24
CA LEU A 85 -7.58 3.03 -15.65
C LEU A 85 -7.10 3.13 -17.09
N ALA A 86 -6.22 2.24 -17.55
CA ALA A 86 -5.77 2.19 -18.94
C ALA A 86 -6.92 1.86 -19.90
N GLN A 87 -7.89 1.05 -19.46
CA GLN A 87 -9.11 0.70 -20.23
C GLN A 87 -10.27 1.68 -20.02
N ALA A 88 -10.06 2.80 -19.32
CA ALA A 88 -11.11 3.78 -18.99
C ALA A 88 -12.35 3.19 -18.25
N HIS A 89 -12.19 2.05 -17.55
CA HIS A 89 -13.26 1.47 -16.75
C HIS A 89 -13.57 2.30 -15.49
N VAL A 90 -12.65 3.18 -15.08
CA VAL A 90 -12.79 4.11 -13.96
C VAL A 90 -12.43 5.50 -14.44
N VAL A 91 -13.24 6.48 -14.05
CA VAL A 91 -12.94 7.90 -14.28
C VAL A 91 -11.69 8.27 -13.45
N PRO A 92 -10.64 8.87 -14.05
CA PRO A 92 -9.39 9.15 -13.32
C PRO A 92 -9.59 9.95 -12.03
N GLY A 93 -10.51 10.94 -12.03
CA GLY A 93 -10.83 11.71 -10.83
C GLY A 93 -11.41 10.85 -9.68
N HIS A 94 -12.23 9.85 -10.00
CA HIS A 94 -12.75 8.93 -8.99
C HIS A 94 -11.65 8.04 -8.40
N ALA A 95 -10.70 7.58 -9.22
CA ALA A 95 -9.56 6.83 -8.74
C ALA A 95 -8.68 7.68 -7.81
N LEU A 96 -8.45 8.95 -8.16
CA LEU A 96 -7.69 9.88 -7.33
C LEU A 96 -8.34 10.09 -5.95
N ILE A 97 -9.66 10.36 -5.92
CA ILE A 97 -10.42 10.49 -4.66
C ILE A 97 -10.34 9.19 -3.85
N PHE A 98 -10.48 8.04 -4.49
CA PHE A 98 -10.37 6.73 -3.84
C PHE A 98 -8.99 6.51 -3.21
N GLY A 99 -7.91 6.89 -3.89
CA GLY A 99 -6.55 6.86 -3.35
C GLY A 99 -6.40 7.72 -2.09
N PHE A 100 -6.93 8.95 -2.11
CA PHE A 100 -6.92 9.82 -0.92
C PHE A 100 -7.74 9.26 0.23
N VAL A 101 -8.94 8.74 -0.05
CA VAL A 101 -9.80 8.13 0.98
C VAL A 101 -9.09 6.93 1.64
N LEU A 102 -8.46 6.05 0.85
CA LEU A 102 -7.70 4.92 1.39
C LEU A 102 -6.50 5.38 2.23
N GLY A 103 -5.74 6.38 1.76
CA GLY A 103 -4.58 6.89 2.47
C GLY A 103 -4.95 7.56 3.79
N PHE A 104 -5.98 8.39 3.78
CA PHE A 104 -6.49 9.00 5.01
C PHE A 104 -7.03 7.94 5.98
N ALA A 105 -7.81 6.98 5.48
CA ALA A 105 -8.33 5.88 6.29
C ALA A 105 -7.21 5.03 6.89
N ALA A 106 -6.12 4.75 6.15
CA ALA A 106 -4.98 4.00 6.63
C ALA A 106 -4.28 4.71 7.79
N VAL A 107 -3.97 6.01 7.62
CA VAL A 107 -3.28 6.81 8.64
C VAL A 107 -4.15 6.96 9.89
N ALA A 108 -5.44 7.32 9.73
CA ALA A 108 -6.37 7.45 10.85
C ALA A 108 -6.57 6.13 11.58
N TRP A 109 -6.71 5.02 10.84
CA TRP A 109 -6.86 3.68 11.40
C TRP A 109 -5.64 3.29 12.25
N LEU A 110 -4.42 3.43 11.71
CA LEU A 110 -3.19 3.10 12.44
C LEU A 110 -2.98 4.03 13.64
N MET A 111 -3.26 5.32 13.50
CA MET A 111 -3.12 6.29 14.58
C MET A 111 -4.05 5.98 15.77
N ILE A 112 -5.28 5.57 15.51
CA ILE A 112 -6.30 5.35 16.54
C ILE A 112 -6.16 3.94 17.16
N LEU A 113 -5.88 2.92 16.35
CA LEU A 113 -5.96 1.52 16.77
C LEU A 113 -4.60 0.86 17.00
N VAL A 114 -3.51 1.50 16.60
CA VAL A 114 -2.15 0.98 16.78
C VAL A 114 -1.31 2.01 17.55
N ASN A 115 -0.62 2.90 16.87
CA ASN A 115 0.10 4.03 17.45
C ASN A 115 0.46 5.09 16.38
N LEU A 116 0.89 6.26 16.87
CA LEU A 116 1.25 7.39 16.01
C LEU A 116 2.46 7.07 15.11
N LEU A 117 3.45 6.35 15.62
CA LEU A 117 4.66 6.05 14.87
C LEU A 117 4.38 5.15 13.67
N ALA A 118 3.58 4.09 13.84
CA ALA A 118 3.14 3.23 12.75
C ALA A 118 2.32 4.01 11.69
N ALA A 119 1.48 4.95 12.13
CA ALA A 119 0.71 5.83 11.24
C ALA A 119 1.62 6.76 10.43
N LEU A 120 2.63 7.38 11.06
CA LEU A 120 3.59 8.26 10.38
C LEU A 120 4.48 7.49 9.39
N LEU A 121 4.92 6.30 9.76
CA LEU A 121 5.69 5.42 8.86
C LEU A 121 4.85 4.96 7.66
N SER A 122 3.58 4.69 7.87
CA SER A 122 2.63 4.36 6.79
C SER A 122 2.43 5.54 5.84
N LEU A 123 2.28 6.75 6.36
CA LEU A 123 2.22 7.97 5.55
C LEU A 123 3.53 8.18 4.78
N ALA A 124 4.68 8.01 5.45
CA ALA A 124 5.99 8.13 4.81
C ALA A 124 6.16 7.09 3.68
N ALA A 125 5.67 5.86 3.87
CA ALA A 125 5.68 4.82 2.83
C ALA A 125 4.86 5.23 1.60
N ILE A 126 3.64 5.74 1.80
CA ILE A 126 2.79 6.24 0.71
C ILE A 126 3.50 7.37 -0.05
N LEU A 127 4.01 8.36 0.67
CA LEU A 127 4.69 9.53 0.07
C LEU A 127 5.96 9.10 -0.67
N PHE A 128 6.77 8.23 -0.07
CA PHE A 128 7.98 7.72 -0.70
C PHE A 128 7.66 6.96 -1.99
N TYR A 129 6.68 6.05 -1.96
CA TYR A 129 6.29 5.28 -3.12
C TYR A 129 5.72 6.16 -4.24
N VAL A 130 4.89 7.14 -3.91
CA VAL A 130 4.25 8.00 -4.90
C VAL A 130 5.24 9.03 -5.46
N PHE A 131 5.88 9.81 -4.60
CA PHE A 131 6.71 10.94 -5.04
C PHE A 131 8.12 10.51 -5.44
N VAL A 132 8.79 9.71 -4.61
CA VAL A 132 10.19 9.34 -4.87
C VAL A 132 10.25 8.24 -5.92
N TYR A 133 9.54 7.12 -5.72
CA TYR A 133 9.61 6.01 -6.64
C TYR A 133 8.85 6.28 -7.94
N THR A 134 7.54 6.57 -7.88
CA THR A 134 6.69 6.63 -9.09
C THR A 134 6.94 7.87 -9.92
N ILE A 135 6.99 9.07 -9.30
CA ILE A 135 7.08 10.34 -10.04
C ILE A 135 8.54 10.67 -10.40
N TRP A 136 9.45 10.50 -9.44
CA TRP A 136 10.83 10.98 -9.64
C TRP A 136 11.75 9.95 -10.26
N LEU A 137 11.91 8.77 -9.66
CA LEU A 137 12.94 7.81 -10.07
C LEU A 137 12.53 6.95 -11.27
N LYS A 138 11.30 6.47 -11.29
CA LYS A 138 10.83 5.53 -12.30
C LYS A 138 10.99 6.01 -13.75
N PRO A 139 10.70 7.27 -14.09
CA PRO A 139 10.91 7.77 -15.44
C PRO A 139 12.35 8.17 -15.76
N ARG A 140 13.27 8.22 -14.77
CA ARG A 140 14.60 8.82 -14.94
C ARG A 140 15.76 7.82 -14.84
N THR A 141 15.59 6.70 -14.14
CA THR A 141 16.70 5.79 -13.90
C THR A 141 16.26 4.34 -13.81
N SER A 142 17.08 3.43 -14.31
CA SER A 142 16.89 1.97 -14.13
C SER A 142 17.07 1.53 -12.66
N SER A 143 17.77 2.32 -11.84
CA SER A 143 17.92 2.08 -10.39
C SER A 143 16.59 2.21 -9.64
N ASN A 144 15.48 2.62 -10.30
CA ASN A 144 14.16 2.66 -9.71
C ASN A 144 13.74 1.30 -9.10
N ILE A 145 14.26 0.17 -9.62
CA ILE A 145 13.98 -1.17 -9.11
C ILE A 145 14.47 -1.31 -7.67
N VAL A 146 15.67 -0.83 -7.35
CA VAL A 146 16.23 -0.85 -5.98
C VAL A 146 15.40 0.00 -5.03
N TRP A 147 15.05 1.22 -5.45
CA TRP A 147 14.23 2.12 -4.65
C TRP A 147 12.78 1.66 -4.51
N GLY A 148 12.26 0.97 -5.51
CA GLY A 148 10.97 0.27 -5.41
C GLY A 148 11.02 -0.87 -4.39
N GLY A 149 12.14 -1.59 -4.32
CA GLY A 149 12.43 -2.56 -3.28
C GLY A 149 12.44 -1.92 -1.89
N ALA A 150 13.14 -0.79 -1.72
CA ALA A 150 13.15 -0.03 -0.46
C ALA A 150 11.73 0.39 -0.03
N ALA A 151 10.88 0.84 -0.95
CA ALA A 151 9.47 1.10 -0.65
C ALA A 151 8.74 -0.15 -0.12
N GLY A 152 9.08 -1.32 -0.66
CA GLY A 152 8.55 -2.62 -0.22
C GLY A 152 9.02 -3.07 1.17
N CYS A 153 10.05 -2.43 1.73
CA CYS A 153 10.57 -2.73 3.08
C CYS A 153 9.90 -1.92 4.19
N PHE A 154 9.13 -0.86 3.89
CA PHE A 154 8.39 -0.10 4.92
C PHE A 154 7.49 -0.94 5.83
N PRO A 155 6.83 -2.01 5.36
CA PRO A 155 6.06 -2.91 6.22
C PRO A 155 6.85 -3.48 7.40
N VAL A 156 8.17 -3.69 7.26
CA VAL A 156 9.06 -4.12 8.34
C VAL A 156 9.13 -3.05 9.43
N LEU A 157 9.35 -1.78 9.05
CA LEU A 157 9.38 -0.67 10.00
C LEU A 157 8.02 -0.47 10.69
N ILE A 158 6.94 -0.55 9.93
CA ILE A 158 5.57 -0.41 10.44
C ILE A 158 5.23 -1.53 11.41
N GLY A 159 5.54 -2.79 11.06
CA GLY A 159 5.30 -3.94 11.92
C GLY A 159 6.07 -3.89 13.23
N TRP A 160 7.32 -3.45 13.19
CA TRP A 160 8.13 -3.24 14.40
C TRP A 160 7.56 -2.11 15.27
N ALA A 161 7.32 -0.93 14.67
CA ALA A 161 6.77 0.23 15.36
C ALA A 161 5.39 -0.05 15.96
N ALA A 162 4.57 -0.85 15.33
CA ALA A 162 3.26 -1.25 15.84
C ALA A 162 3.34 -1.98 17.19
N VAL A 163 4.43 -2.73 17.42
CA VAL A 163 4.62 -3.52 18.65
C VAL A 163 5.37 -2.73 19.71
N THR A 164 6.42 -1.99 19.32
CA THR A 164 7.37 -1.38 20.25
C THR A 164 7.19 0.12 20.45
N ASP A 165 6.37 0.76 19.62
CA ASP A 165 6.23 2.23 19.52
C ASP A 165 7.58 2.96 19.41
N SER A 166 8.57 2.31 18.80
CA SER A 166 9.93 2.82 18.64
C SER A 166 10.58 2.33 17.35
N LEU A 167 11.60 3.05 16.90
CA LEU A 167 12.53 2.60 15.86
C LEU A 167 13.87 2.33 16.52
N SER A 168 14.20 1.06 16.68
CA SER A 168 15.50 0.59 17.13
C SER A 168 16.35 0.09 15.96
N TRP A 169 17.56 -0.37 16.23
CA TRP A 169 18.48 -0.84 15.21
C TRP A 169 18.01 -2.08 14.41
N PRO A 170 17.35 -3.10 15.03
CA PRO A 170 16.94 -4.30 14.29
C PRO A 170 16.00 -4.05 13.09
N PRO A 171 14.93 -3.27 13.16
CA PRO A 171 14.08 -3.02 12.02
C PRO A 171 14.78 -2.21 10.92
N VAL A 172 15.78 -1.37 11.26
CA VAL A 172 16.57 -0.64 10.26
C VAL A 172 17.47 -1.60 9.48
N VAL A 173 18.09 -2.58 10.14
CA VAL A 173 18.89 -3.63 9.47
C VAL A 173 18.02 -4.52 8.59
N LEU A 174 16.80 -4.83 9.02
CA LEU A 174 15.86 -5.61 8.21
C LEU A 174 15.28 -4.83 7.02
N PHE A 175 15.31 -3.49 7.10
CA PHE A 175 14.88 -2.60 6.02
C PHE A 175 15.95 -2.50 4.92
N LEU A 176 17.24 -2.57 5.26
CA LEU A 176 18.38 -2.43 4.33
C LEU A 176 18.67 -3.72 3.57
#